data_db86c613cad1bd53c2df11d49306eb8c
#
_entry.id   db86c613cad1bd53c2df11d49306eb8c
#
_cell.length_a   1.000
_cell.length_b   1.000
_cell.length_c   1.000
_cell.angle_alpha   90.00
_cell.angle_beta   90.00
_cell.angle_gamma   90.00
#
_symmetry.space_group_name_H-M   'P 1'
#
loop_
_entity.id
_entity.type
_entity.pdbx_description
1 polymer ?
#
loop_
_entity_poly.entity_id
_entity_poly.type
_entity_poly.pdbx_seq_one_letter_code
_entity_poly.pdbx_strand_id
1 'polypeptide(L)'
;DDLETFFVVKRSQKKINQKNYDSATLAHLRLNFLFDDDPSLETYIQYTKNPFRKFNKRELIGLGARFNLENNFKAGIGVMNEDEEDLLGITDDTLRLSSYFHSEFLIDENIVFDFSAFLQPALSSFSDYKATLIGQFDFHVNENFKIYLQYNTFYV
;
A
#
# COMPACT_ATOMS: atom_id res chain seq x y z
N ASP A 1 25.53 -5.36 -4.48
CA ASP A 1 24.08 -5.54 -4.61
C ASP A 1 23.47 -5.25 -3.24
N ASP A 2 22.65 -4.22 -3.14
CA ASP A 2 22.02 -3.81 -1.90
C ASP A 2 20.59 -4.32 -1.84
N LEU A 3 20.16 -4.73 -0.65
CA LEU A 3 18.81 -5.19 -0.37
C LEU A 3 18.15 -4.23 0.61
N GLU A 4 17.10 -3.55 0.17
CA GLU A 4 16.19 -2.82 1.06
C GLU A 4 15.05 -3.73 1.52
N THR A 5 14.80 -3.77 2.81
CA THR A 5 13.69 -4.53 3.39
C THR A 5 12.72 -3.59 4.10
N PHE A 6 11.45 -3.67 3.73
CA PHE A 6 10.37 -2.94 4.38
C PHE A 6 9.38 -3.92 4.98
N PHE A 7 9.15 -3.81 6.30
CA PHE A 7 8.20 -4.64 7.03
C PHE A 7 7.27 -3.82 7.88
N VAL A 8 5.96 -4.05 7.74
CA VAL A 8 4.92 -3.36 8.51
C VAL A 8 3.90 -4.35 9.03
N VAL A 9 3.57 -4.24 10.32
CA VAL A 9 2.40 -4.89 10.92
C VAL A 9 1.56 -3.83 11.60
N LYS A 10 0.29 -3.73 11.21
CA LYS A 10 -0.69 -2.82 11.83
C LYS A 10 -1.89 -3.65 12.29
N ARG A 11 -2.34 -3.39 13.50
CA ARG A 11 -3.59 -3.96 14.02
C ARG A 11 -4.40 -2.86 14.67
N SER A 12 -5.66 -2.73 14.28
CA SER A 12 -6.62 -1.86 14.95
C SER A 12 -7.76 -2.68 15.51
N GLN A 13 -8.24 -2.31 16.71
CA GLN A 13 -9.41 -2.91 17.34
C GLN A 13 -10.31 -1.78 17.85
N LYS A 14 -11.59 -1.85 17.50
CA LYS A 14 -12.61 -0.98 18.08
C LYS A 14 -13.50 -1.79 19.00
N LYS A 15 -13.64 -1.33 20.25
CA LYS A 15 -14.53 -1.92 21.25
C LYS A 15 -15.61 -0.91 21.59
N ILE A 16 -16.86 -1.34 21.59
CA ILE A 16 -18.01 -0.57 22.06
C ILE A 16 -18.73 -1.45 23.09
N ASN A 17 -18.93 -0.92 24.32
CA ASN A 17 -19.56 -1.66 25.44
C ASN A 17 -18.96 -3.06 25.68
N GLN A 18 -17.62 -3.15 25.71
CA GLN A 18 -16.84 -4.38 25.88
C GLN A 18 -17.01 -5.45 24.79
N LYS A 19 -17.79 -5.20 23.76
CA LYS A 19 -17.86 -6.07 22.58
C LYS A 19 -16.85 -5.61 21.52
N ASN A 20 -16.11 -6.56 20.96
CA ASN A 20 -15.27 -6.28 19.78
C ASN A 20 -16.18 -5.98 18.61
N TYR A 21 -16.16 -4.73 18.15
CA TYR A 21 -16.99 -4.30 17.03
C TYR A 21 -16.25 -4.48 15.73
N ASP A 22 -14.92 -4.44 15.79
CA ASP A 22 -14.10 -4.48 14.60
C ASP A 22 -12.64 -4.79 14.91
N SER A 23 -12.01 -5.52 14.00
CA SER A 23 -10.56 -5.72 13.99
C SER A 23 -10.05 -5.70 12.56
N ALA A 24 -9.18 -4.75 12.24
CA ALA A 24 -8.43 -4.74 11.00
C ALA A 24 -6.97 -5.12 11.28
N THR A 25 -6.39 -5.93 10.41
CA THR A 25 -4.98 -6.35 10.47
C THR A 25 -4.36 -6.16 9.10
N LEU A 26 -3.16 -5.61 9.06
CA LEU A 26 -2.30 -5.54 7.89
C LEU A 26 -0.93 -6.10 8.28
N ALA A 27 -0.40 -7.03 7.52
CA ALA A 27 1.00 -7.42 7.52
C ALA A 27 1.55 -7.29 6.10
N HIS A 28 2.66 -6.60 5.91
CA HIS A 28 3.26 -6.36 4.61
C HIS A 28 4.78 -6.50 4.72
N LEU A 29 5.36 -7.30 3.86
CA LEU A 29 6.79 -7.43 3.66
C LEU A 29 7.11 -7.11 2.21
N ARG A 30 8.09 -6.25 1.99
CA ARG A 30 8.61 -5.88 0.67
C ARG A 30 10.13 -5.99 0.68
N LEU A 31 10.68 -6.55 -0.36
CA LEU A 31 12.10 -6.64 -0.63
C LEU A 31 12.40 -5.93 -1.95
N ASN A 32 13.35 -5.00 -1.92
CA ASN A 32 13.86 -4.32 -3.11
C ASN A 32 15.32 -4.72 -3.31
N PHE A 33 15.61 -5.33 -4.42
CA PHE A 33 16.96 -5.66 -4.86
C PHE A 33 17.45 -4.50 -5.72
N LEU A 34 18.38 -3.72 -5.15
CA LEU A 34 18.96 -2.55 -5.80
C LEU A 34 20.10 -3.01 -6.72
N PHE A 35 20.12 -2.50 -7.94
CA PHE A 35 21.19 -2.67 -8.90
C PHE A 35 21.92 -1.32 -9.06
N ASP A 36 23.08 -1.31 -9.70
CA ASP A 36 23.86 -0.09 -9.95
C ASP A 36 23.09 0.90 -10.82
N ASP A 37 22.23 0.38 -11.70
CA ASP A 37 21.34 1.14 -12.59
C ASP A 37 19.86 0.86 -12.28
N ASP A 38 18.98 1.87 -12.46
CA ASP A 38 17.53 1.67 -12.46
C ASP A 38 17.09 0.79 -13.65
N PRO A 39 16.07 -0.04 -13.50
CA PRO A 39 15.19 -0.21 -12.36
C PRO A 39 15.71 -1.21 -11.31
N SER A 40 15.25 -1.07 -10.06
CA SER A 40 15.38 -2.11 -9.04
C SER A 40 14.27 -3.17 -9.17
N LEU A 41 14.56 -4.39 -8.72
CA LEU A 41 13.57 -5.47 -8.65
C LEU A 41 12.86 -5.44 -7.31
N GLU A 42 11.54 -5.44 -7.33
CA GLU A 42 10.69 -5.42 -6.15
C GLU A 42 9.88 -6.70 -6.04
N THR A 43 9.86 -7.31 -4.85
CA THR A 43 8.90 -8.38 -4.53
C THR A 43 8.23 -8.10 -3.20
N TYR A 44 6.97 -8.52 -3.04
CA TYR A 44 6.24 -8.31 -1.80
C TYR A 44 5.20 -9.37 -1.54
N ILE A 45 4.91 -9.54 -0.25
CA ILE A 45 3.76 -10.28 0.24
C ILE A 45 2.96 -9.39 1.18
N GLN A 46 1.64 -9.50 1.14
CA GLN A 46 0.76 -8.75 2.00
C GLN A 46 -0.42 -9.62 2.45
N TYR A 47 -0.72 -9.54 3.72
CA TYR A 47 -1.95 -10.06 4.33
C TYR A 47 -2.77 -8.91 4.87
N THR A 48 -4.05 -8.87 4.53
CA THR A 48 -4.97 -7.86 5.03
C THR A 48 -6.26 -8.53 5.48
N LYS A 49 -6.72 -8.20 6.68
CA LYS A 49 -8.05 -8.48 7.16
C LYS A 49 -8.74 -7.15 7.43
N ASN A 50 -9.84 -6.87 6.73
CA ASN A 50 -10.54 -5.59 6.89
C ASN A 50 -12.02 -5.71 6.50
N PRO A 51 -12.90 -6.10 7.43
CA PRO A 51 -14.33 -6.23 7.15
C PRO A 51 -15.02 -4.95 6.67
N PHE A 52 -14.49 -3.75 7.03
CA PHE A 52 -15.04 -2.48 6.53
C PHE A 52 -14.83 -2.27 5.04
N ARG A 53 -13.83 -2.91 4.45
CA ARG A 53 -13.55 -2.86 3.01
C ARG A 53 -14.29 -3.95 2.23
N LYS A 54 -15.31 -4.58 2.86
CA LYS A 54 -16.17 -5.63 2.30
C LYS A 54 -15.47 -6.96 2.00
N PHE A 55 -14.25 -7.18 2.53
CA PHE A 55 -13.57 -8.48 2.47
C PHE A 55 -13.16 -8.94 3.87
N ASN A 56 -13.21 -10.25 4.11
CA ASN A 56 -12.76 -10.89 5.33
C ASN A 56 -11.24 -11.03 5.36
N LYS A 57 -10.66 -11.46 4.23
CA LYS A 57 -9.23 -11.73 4.08
C LYS A 57 -8.79 -11.37 2.66
N ARG A 58 -7.57 -10.82 2.53
CA ARG A 58 -6.93 -10.57 1.24
C ARG A 58 -5.45 -10.85 1.37
N GLU A 59 -4.94 -11.71 0.52
CA GLU A 59 -3.54 -12.07 0.40
C GLU A 59 -3.01 -11.62 -0.95
N LEU A 60 -1.85 -10.99 -0.96
CA LEU A 60 -1.18 -10.53 -2.18
C LEU A 60 0.23 -11.09 -2.19
N ILE A 61 0.66 -11.53 -3.36
CA ILE A 61 2.05 -11.78 -3.68
C ILE A 61 2.37 -11.11 -5.02
N GLY A 62 3.42 -10.31 -5.07
CA GLY A 62 3.75 -9.52 -6.25
C GLY A 62 5.24 -9.45 -6.54
N LEU A 63 5.51 -9.23 -7.83
CA LEU A 63 6.85 -9.03 -8.38
C LEU A 63 6.79 -7.91 -9.41
N GLY A 64 7.76 -7.00 -9.39
CA GLY A 64 7.78 -5.88 -10.31
C GLY A 64 9.13 -5.17 -10.40
N ALA A 65 9.16 -4.14 -11.21
CA ALA A 65 10.24 -3.20 -11.34
C ALA A 65 9.87 -1.87 -10.69
N ARG A 66 10.81 -1.27 -9.97
CA ARG A 66 10.69 0.04 -9.35
C ARG A 66 11.72 0.97 -9.96
N PHE A 67 11.27 2.14 -10.34
CA PHE A 67 12.05 3.22 -10.95
C PHE A 67 12.16 4.37 -9.94
N ASN A 68 13.38 4.86 -9.71
CA ASN A 68 13.62 6.09 -8.99
C ASN A 68 13.76 7.20 -10.03
N LEU A 69 12.75 8.04 -10.11
CA LEU A 69 12.70 9.18 -11.04
C LEU A 69 13.33 10.41 -10.36
N GLU A 70 13.57 11.46 -11.12
CA GLU A 70 14.05 12.74 -10.58
C GLU A 70 13.07 13.33 -9.55
N ASN A 71 13.56 14.21 -8.68
CA ASN A 71 12.76 14.97 -7.70
C ASN A 71 11.96 14.13 -6.68
N ASN A 72 12.53 13.05 -6.15
CA ASN A 72 11.89 12.16 -5.18
C ASN A 72 10.63 11.43 -5.67
N PHE A 73 10.44 11.35 -6.99
CA PHE A 73 9.40 10.54 -7.58
C PHE A 73 9.84 9.08 -7.68
N LYS A 74 8.93 8.17 -7.34
CA LYS A 74 9.12 6.72 -7.49
C LYS A 74 7.91 6.16 -8.22
N ALA A 75 8.16 5.31 -9.20
CA ALA A 75 7.10 4.59 -9.90
C ALA A 75 7.41 3.09 -9.89
N GLY A 76 6.39 2.28 -9.85
CA GLY A 76 6.55 0.83 -9.95
C GLY A 76 5.51 0.22 -10.87
N ILE A 77 5.91 -0.84 -11.56
CA ILE A 77 5.04 -1.66 -12.39
C ILE A 77 5.41 -3.12 -12.24
N GLY A 78 4.41 -3.98 -12.12
CA GLY A 78 4.61 -5.42 -11.96
C GLY A 78 3.32 -6.19 -12.08
N VAL A 79 3.36 -7.43 -11.63
CA VAL A 79 2.20 -8.32 -11.56
C VAL A 79 2.04 -8.81 -10.13
N MET A 80 0.81 -9.06 -9.73
CA MET A 80 0.50 -9.65 -8.44
C MET A 80 -0.64 -10.63 -8.54
N ASN A 81 -0.57 -11.69 -7.74
CA ASN A 81 -1.71 -12.55 -7.47
C ASN A 81 -2.44 -12.03 -6.23
N GLU A 82 -3.75 -11.95 -6.32
CA GLU A 82 -4.67 -11.55 -5.27
C GLU A 82 -5.61 -12.70 -4.96
N ASP A 83 -5.55 -13.21 -3.74
CA ASP A 83 -6.54 -14.12 -3.16
C ASP A 83 -7.39 -13.33 -2.17
N GLU A 84 -8.67 -13.15 -2.47
CA GLU A 84 -9.60 -12.36 -1.65
C GLU A 84 -10.81 -13.20 -1.25
N GLU A 85 -11.07 -13.28 0.04
CA GLU A 85 -12.27 -13.88 0.61
C GLU A 85 -13.25 -12.76 1.03
N ASP A 86 -14.44 -12.79 0.49
CA ASP A 86 -15.49 -11.84 0.84
C ASP A 86 -16.09 -12.10 2.24
N LEU A 87 -17.06 -11.29 2.66
CA LEU A 87 -17.74 -11.44 3.95
C LEU A 87 -18.65 -12.68 4.02
N LEU A 88 -18.96 -13.32 2.90
CA LEU A 88 -19.76 -14.55 2.79
C LEU A 88 -18.90 -15.80 2.75
N GLY A 89 -17.56 -15.65 2.74
CA GLY A 89 -16.60 -16.75 2.64
C GLY A 89 -16.36 -17.23 1.21
N ILE A 90 -16.76 -16.46 0.22
CA ILE A 90 -16.48 -16.75 -1.20
C ILE A 90 -15.07 -16.25 -1.51
N THR A 91 -14.22 -17.12 -2.04
CA THR A 91 -12.84 -16.80 -2.41
C THR A 91 -12.74 -16.56 -3.91
N ASP A 92 -12.03 -15.50 -4.29
CA ASP A 92 -11.67 -15.16 -5.67
C ASP A 92 -10.16 -15.02 -5.78
N ASP A 93 -9.59 -15.62 -6.83
CA ASP A 93 -8.17 -15.58 -7.18
C ASP A 93 -7.99 -14.81 -8.48
N THR A 94 -7.32 -13.67 -8.42
CA THR A 94 -7.21 -12.76 -9.55
C THR A 94 -5.76 -12.34 -9.79
N LEU A 95 -5.25 -12.55 -11.01
CA LEU A 95 -3.98 -11.99 -11.44
C LEU A 95 -4.19 -10.54 -11.91
N ARG A 96 -3.47 -9.60 -11.28
CA ARG A 96 -3.57 -8.16 -11.52
C ARG A 96 -2.27 -7.55 -12.00
N LEU A 97 -2.35 -6.55 -12.84
CA LEU A 97 -1.27 -5.58 -13.00
C LEU A 97 -1.16 -4.78 -11.69
N SER A 98 0.06 -4.59 -11.19
CA SER A 98 0.33 -3.72 -10.05
C SER A 98 1.11 -2.52 -10.53
N SER A 99 0.53 -1.33 -10.46
CA SER A 99 1.23 -0.09 -10.76
C SER A 99 1.06 0.90 -9.64
N TYR A 100 2.12 1.64 -9.35
CA TYR A 100 2.06 2.69 -8.35
C TYR A 100 2.95 3.88 -8.72
N PHE A 101 2.61 4.99 -8.12
CA PHE A 101 3.37 6.23 -8.12
C PHE A 101 3.45 6.74 -6.68
N HIS A 102 4.63 7.19 -6.27
CA HIS A 102 4.86 7.78 -4.96
C HIS A 102 5.74 9.01 -5.10
N SER A 103 5.46 10.04 -4.33
CA SER A 103 6.30 11.23 -4.25
C SER A 103 6.21 11.87 -2.88
N GLU A 104 7.34 12.44 -2.46
CA GLU A 104 7.47 13.25 -1.27
C GLU A 104 7.83 14.68 -1.67
N PHE A 105 7.05 15.64 -1.22
CA PHE A 105 7.23 17.06 -1.48
C PHE A 105 7.56 17.80 -0.18
N LEU A 106 8.73 18.41 -0.11
CA LEU A 106 9.05 19.36 0.95
C LEU A 106 8.39 20.69 0.59
N ILE A 107 7.27 21.02 1.26
CA ILE A 107 6.52 22.26 1.02
C ILE A 107 7.20 23.43 1.76
N ASP A 108 7.68 23.18 2.98
CA ASP A 108 8.41 24.11 3.84
C ASP A 108 9.33 23.30 4.74
N GLU A 109 10.28 23.95 5.42
CA GLU A 109 11.24 23.31 6.36
C GLU A 109 10.55 22.38 7.38
N ASN A 110 9.30 22.68 7.71
CA ASN A 110 8.52 21.94 8.70
C ASN A 110 7.31 21.18 8.13
N ILE A 111 7.10 21.22 6.81
CA ILE A 111 5.92 20.63 6.17
C ILE A 111 6.33 19.72 5.03
N VAL A 112 6.03 18.44 5.18
CA VAL A 112 6.21 17.42 4.14
C VAL A 112 4.85 16.93 3.68
N PHE A 113 4.69 16.76 2.38
CA PHE A 113 3.51 16.14 1.77
C PHE A 113 3.92 14.87 1.03
N ASP A 114 3.43 13.73 1.52
CA ASP A 114 3.56 12.43 0.88
C ASP A 114 2.32 12.12 0.04
N PHE A 115 2.53 11.67 -1.17
CA PHE A 115 1.46 11.24 -2.06
C PHE A 115 1.76 9.86 -2.64
N SER A 116 0.76 8.97 -2.64
CA SER A 116 0.84 7.68 -3.29
C SER A 116 -0.44 7.36 -4.04
N ALA A 117 -0.30 6.87 -5.27
CA ALA A 117 -1.40 6.39 -6.09
C ALA A 117 -1.10 4.95 -6.54
N PHE A 118 -2.09 4.09 -6.46
CA PHE A 118 -2.02 2.70 -6.90
C PHE A 118 -3.16 2.42 -7.87
N LEU A 119 -2.87 1.69 -8.94
CA LEU A 119 -3.85 1.20 -9.90
C LEU A 119 -3.58 -0.28 -10.19
N GLN A 120 -4.59 -1.12 -10.01
CA GLN A 120 -4.47 -2.57 -10.00
C GLN A 120 -5.60 -3.23 -10.81
N PRO A 121 -5.60 -3.09 -12.16
CA PRO A 121 -6.58 -3.77 -13.00
C PRO A 121 -6.33 -5.28 -13.05
N ALA A 122 -7.40 -6.07 -13.13
CA ALA A 122 -7.31 -7.50 -13.39
C ALA A 122 -6.82 -7.75 -14.84
N LEU A 123 -5.89 -8.70 -15.01
CA LEU A 123 -5.38 -9.01 -16.36
C LEU A 123 -6.42 -9.69 -17.23
N SER A 124 -7.41 -10.36 -16.62
CA SER A 124 -8.55 -10.96 -17.31
C SER A 124 -9.58 -9.95 -17.81
N SER A 125 -9.69 -8.78 -17.15
CA SER A 125 -10.65 -7.72 -17.48
C SER A 125 -10.19 -6.39 -16.90
N PHE A 126 -9.72 -5.47 -17.72
CA PHE A 126 -9.24 -4.14 -17.27
C PHE A 126 -10.36 -3.26 -16.69
N SER A 127 -11.63 -3.60 -16.91
CA SER A 127 -12.77 -2.93 -16.27
C SER A 127 -12.93 -3.30 -14.79
N ASP A 128 -12.39 -4.46 -14.37
CA ASP A 128 -12.23 -4.80 -12.96
C ASP A 128 -10.89 -4.22 -12.47
N TYR A 129 -10.93 -3.09 -11.82
CA TYR A 129 -9.75 -2.45 -11.28
C TYR A 129 -9.96 -1.96 -9.86
N LYS A 130 -8.89 -2.02 -9.08
CA LYS A 130 -8.79 -1.42 -7.75
C LYS A 130 -7.88 -0.21 -7.83
N ALA A 131 -8.33 0.92 -7.29
CA ALA A 131 -7.51 2.14 -7.20
C ALA A 131 -7.41 2.61 -5.75
N THR A 132 -6.25 3.11 -5.38
CA THR A 132 -6.00 3.67 -4.04
C THR A 132 -5.22 4.97 -4.18
N LEU A 133 -5.69 6.02 -3.49
CA LEU A 133 -4.96 7.27 -3.34
C LEU A 133 -4.71 7.51 -1.85
N ILE A 134 -3.48 7.86 -1.52
CA ILE A 134 -3.04 8.19 -0.17
C ILE A 134 -2.36 9.54 -0.23
N GLY A 135 -2.79 10.49 0.58
CA GLY A 135 -2.13 11.77 0.79
C GLY A 135 -1.89 11.97 2.27
N GLN A 136 -0.70 12.40 2.65
CA GLN A 136 -0.34 12.68 4.04
C GLN A 136 0.42 14.00 4.14
N PHE A 137 -0.03 14.87 5.02
CA PHE A 137 0.72 16.04 5.45
C PHE A 137 1.36 15.77 6.80
N ASP A 138 2.65 15.97 6.89
CA ASP A 138 3.45 15.90 8.10
C ASP A 138 3.88 17.31 8.50
N PHE A 139 3.47 17.73 9.70
CA PHE A 139 3.80 19.04 10.29
C PHE A 139 4.76 18.82 11.46
N HIS A 140 6.01 19.23 11.32
CA HIS A 140 7.01 19.20 12.38
C HIS A 140 6.90 20.48 13.20
N VAL A 141 6.23 20.41 14.36
CA VAL A 141 6.04 21.58 15.24
C VAL A 141 7.32 21.90 16.02
N ASN A 142 8.03 20.87 16.46
CA ASN A 142 9.36 20.93 17.06
C ASN A 142 10.02 19.55 17.03
N GLU A 143 11.23 19.42 17.59
CA GLU A 143 12.00 18.16 17.60
C GLU A 143 11.26 16.97 18.24
N ASN A 144 10.31 17.21 19.15
CA ASN A 144 9.60 16.18 19.90
C ASN A 144 8.11 16.06 19.54
N PHE A 145 7.59 16.97 18.70
CA PHE A 145 6.16 17.01 18.40
C PHE A 145 5.89 17.14 16.90
N LYS A 146 5.26 16.11 16.35
CA LYS A 146 4.84 16.01 14.96
C LYS A 146 3.33 15.76 14.90
N ILE A 147 2.66 16.46 14.00
CA ILE A 147 1.26 16.23 13.65
C ILE A 147 1.23 15.66 12.24
N TYR A 148 0.40 14.64 11.99
CA TYR A 148 0.14 14.18 10.64
C TYR A 148 -1.36 14.20 10.34
N LEU A 149 -1.68 14.56 9.11
CA LEU A 149 -3.03 14.50 8.55
C LEU A 149 -2.99 13.55 7.35
N GLN A 150 -3.67 12.40 7.43
CA GLN A 150 -3.71 11.42 6.35
C GLN A 150 -5.11 11.30 5.76
N TYR A 151 -5.17 11.30 4.43
CA TYR A 151 -6.37 11.04 3.66
C TYR A 151 -6.16 9.78 2.80
N ASN A 152 -7.09 8.83 2.88
CA ASN A 152 -7.07 7.61 2.08
C ASN A 152 -8.39 7.44 1.35
N THR A 153 -8.36 7.20 0.05
CA THR A 153 -9.54 6.81 -0.71
C THR A 153 -9.29 5.52 -1.47
N PHE A 154 -10.33 4.70 -1.59
CA PHE A 154 -10.28 3.39 -2.22
C PHE A 154 -11.46 3.28 -3.17
N TYR A 155 -11.18 2.80 -4.37
CA TYR A 155 -12.17 2.43 -5.37
C TYR A 155 -12.01 0.93 -5.67
N VAL A 156 -13.14 0.21 -5.67
CA VAL A 156 -13.22 -1.24 -5.93
C VAL A 156 -14.44 -1.53 -6.77
#